data_3c20636ed613c5167ae61692c0c48655
#
_entry.id   3c20636ed613c5167ae61692c0c48655
#
_cell.length_a   1.000
_cell.length_b   1.000
_cell.length_c   1.000
_cell.angle_alpha   90.00
_cell.angle_beta   90.00
_cell.angle_gamma   90.00
#
_symmetry.space_group_name_H-M   'P 1'
#
loop_
_entity.id
_entity.type
_entity.pdbx_description
1 polymer ?
#
loop_
_entity_poly.entity_id
_entity_poly.type
_entity_poly.pdbx_seq_one_letter_code
_entity_poly.pdbx_strand_id
1 'polypeptide(L)'
;MSNFSLEAVLVVGHGSRREEANEDVRRAALRIGQCGRFPLVAAAFLEIASPTIAEGFAKLVELGAKHIIVHPYFLSPGRHTRGDIPIEVHAAASRHRDVTYQITEPLAAHPSVIEAAIERIRQTVTSKSDCSENARCAGKVYLVGAGPGDPDLLTIKALRLLRQAEVVVYDYLVDPDLLAHAPARAERVYVGKVGGGNQTSQGQINRLLIERASEGRLVVRLKGGDPFLYGRGGEEAIVLRAAGIPFEIVPGVSSALAAPAYAGIPLTHRGVSSSVTILTGARAGDGKLSDRLLRNSGADTIVILMGLSHLRRIAEALIAAGRSGDTPVAVIRWATCETQQTVVGSLVDIADLVELERLRPPAVIVIGEVVRLRDELEWFGKSFGQEKQLEVAA
;
A
#
# COMPACT_ATOMS: atom_id res chain seq x y z
N MET A 1 14.64 32.08 -0.99
CA MET A 1 14.89 31.24 0.20
C MET A 1 13.62 31.24 1.01
N SER A 2 12.81 30.20 0.87
CA SER A 2 11.55 30.06 1.60
C SER A 2 11.87 29.79 3.08
N ASN A 3 11.45 30.71 3.94
CA ASN A 3 11.46 30.52 5.40
C ASN A 3 10.49 29.37 5.76
N PHE A 4 10.97 28.14 5.78
CA PHE A 4 10.26 27.08 6.50
C PHE A 4 10.44 27.38 7.99
N SER A 5 9.39 27.90 8.62
CA SER A 5 9.34 27.96 10.08
C SER A 5 9.42 26.54 10.59
N LEU A 6 10.43 26.22 11.44
CA LEU A 6 10.58 24.88 12.02
C LEU A 6 9.36 24.64 12.93
N GLU A 7 8.45 23.78 12.45
CA GLU A 7 7.31 23.31 13.22
C GLU A 7 7.77 22.25 14.23
N ALA A 8 7.29 22.36 15.46
CA ALA A 8 7.58 21.39 16.51
C ALA A 8 6.30 20.90 17.18
N VAL A 9 6.33 19.70 17.75
CA VAL A 9 5.18 19.14 18.49
C VAL A 9 5.56 18.89 19.94
N LEU A 10 4.73 19.40 20.86
CA LEU A 10 4.81 19.14 22.30
C LEU A 10 3.65 18.23 22.70
N VAL A 11 3.94 16.98 23.01
CA VAL A 11 2.94 16.00 23.46
C VAL A 11 2.83 16.10 24.98
N VAL A 12 1.63 16.45 25.48
CA VAL A 12 1.39 16.67 26.91
C VAL A 12 0.60 15.54 27.51
N GLY A 13 1.23 14.75 28.41
CA GLY A 13 0.57 13.75 29.24
C GLY A 13 0.20 14.33 30.62
N HIS A 14 -0.59 13.55 31.39
CA HIS A 14 -0.94 13.95 32.77
C HIS A 14 0.30 13.93 33.67
N GLY A 15 1.16 12.93 33.51
CA GLY A 15 2.20 12.59 34.46
C GLY A 15 1.75 11.53 35.47
N SER A 16 2.67 10.68 35.90
CA SER A 16 2.41 9.57 36.81
C SER A 16 3.60 9.37 37.76
N ARG A 17 3.33 8.85 38.96
CA ARG A 17 4.36 8.35 39.86
C ARG A 17 5.01 7.05 39.36
N ARG A 18 4.35 6.37 38.41
CA ARG A 18 4.87 5.16 37.75
C ARG A 18 5.59 5.58 36.47
N GLU A 19 6.89 5.37 36.45
CA GLU A 19 7.74 5.77 35.32
C GLU A 19 7.35 5.07 34.00
N GLU A 20 6.85 3.83 34.07
CA GLU A 20 6.35 3.11 32.91
C GLU A 20 5.25 3.86 32.15
N ALA A 21 4.34 4.52 32.89
CA ALA A 21 3.26 5.31 32.28
C ALA A 21 3.79 6.59 31.61
N ASN A 22 4.84 7.20 32.17
CA ASN A 22 5.49 8.36 31.58
C ASN A 22 6.25 7.98 30.32
N GLU A 23 6.91 6.80 30.32
CA GLU A 23 7.61 6.26 29.18
C GLU A 23 6.69 5.95 28.00
N ASP A 24 5.43 5.55 28.26
CA ASP A 24 4.43 5.35 27.21
C ASP A 24 4.11 6.68 26.48
N VAL A 25 4.04 7.80 27.21
CA VAL A 25 3.84 9.13 26.62
C VAL A 25 5.05 9.55 25.78
N ARG A 26 6.29 9.29 26.28
CA ARG A 26 7.52 9.59 25.54
C ARG A 26 7.61 8.77 24.26
N ARG A 27 7.26 7.47 24.32
CA ARG A 27 7.19 6.61 23.13
C ARG A 27 6.14 7.09 22.12
N ALA A 28 4.98 7.54 22.60
CA ALA A 28 3.95 8.12 21.74
C ALA A 28 4.48 9.38 21.04
N ALA A 29 5.16 10.27 21.77
CA ALA A 29 5.77 11.47 21.21
C ALA A 29 6.80 11.14 20.12
N LEU A 30 7.70 10.18 20.36
CA LEU A 30 8.66 9.73 19.36
C LEU A 30 7.99 9.18 18.10
N ARG A 31 6.94 8.36 18.25
CA ARG A 31 6.20 7.83 17.10
C ARG A 31 5.46 8.91 16.32
N ILE A 32 4.88 9.89 17.01
CA ILE A 32 4.24 11.05 16.36
C ILE A 32 5.26 11.81 15.52
N GLY A 33 6.49 12.00 16.01
CA GLY A 33 7.56 12.62 15.24
C GLY A 33 7.94 11.83 13.99
N GLN A 34 8.14 10.53 14.15
CA GLN A 34 8.55 9.65 13.04
C GLN A 34 7.45 9.51 11.96
N CYS A 35 6.22 9.19 12.37
CA CYS A 35 5.11 8.96 11.43
C CYS A 35 4.55 10.26 10.85
N GLY A 36 4.49 11.34 11.66
CA GLY A 36 4.01 12.66 11.24
C GLY A 36 5.07 13.51 10.53
N ARG A 37 6.32 13.00 10.40
CA ARG A 37 7.46 13.73 9.81
C ARG A 37 7.71 15.10 10.44
N PHE A 38 7.46 15.23 11.75
CA PHE A 38 7.79 16.46 12.48
C PHE A 38 9.28 16.42 12.90
N PRO A 39 10.08 17.43 12.54
CA PRO A 39 11.52 17.42 12.81
C PRO A 39 11.84 17.57 14.29
N LEU A 40 10.98 18.20 15.06
CA LEU A 40 11.16 18.45 16.49
C LEU A 40 9.94 17.98 17.27
N VAL A 41 10.12 17.02 18.18
CA VAL A 41 9.05 16.53 19.05
C VAL A 41 9.58 16.34 20.47
N ALA A 42 8.78 16.75 21.45
CA ALA A 42 9.07 16.51 22.87
C ALA A 42 7.82 16.02 23.61
N ALA A 43 8.03 15.23 24.67
CA ALA A 43 7.00 14.94 25.65
C ALA A 43 7.13 15.89 26.83
N ALA A 44 5.99 16.28 27.41
CA ALA A 44 5.92 17.02 28.67
C ALA A 44 4.75 16.53 29.52
N PHE A 45 4.74 16.89 30.80
CA PHE A 45 3.74 16.44 31.74
C PHE A 45 3.12 17.62 32.48
N LEU A 46 1.82 17.52 32.71
CA LEU A 46 1.07 18.54 33.43
C LEU A 46 1.41 18.55 34.93
N GLU A 47 1.54 17.35 35.54
CA GLU A 47 1.80 17.19 36.97
C GLU A 47 2.77 16.02 37.20
N ILE A 48 3.33 15.95 38.39
CA ILE A 48 4.05 14.79 39.00
C ILE A 48 5.36 14.39 38.31
N ALA A 49 5.46 14.53 36.98
CA ALA A 49 6.62 14.05 36.20
C ALA A 49 7.32 15.20 35.45
N SER A 50 8.58 14.97 35.09
CA SER A 50 9.38 15.87 34.26
C SER A 50 9.60 15.28 32.84
N PRO A 51 9.79 16.17 31.83
CA PRO A 51 9.75 17.62 31.93
C PRO A 51 8.33 18.18 32.07
N THR A 52 8.20 19.31 32.76
CA THR A 52 6.96 20.10 32.81
C THR A 52 6.66 20.71 31.44
N ILE A 53 5.44 21.24 31.27
CA ILE A 53 5.04 21.93 30.02
C ILE A 53 6.01 23.09 29.72
N ALA A 54 6.39 23.88 30.72
CA ALA A 54 7.29 25.00 30.55
C ALA A 54 8.71 24.55 30.11
N GLU A 55 9.24 23.48 30.70
CA GLU A 55 10.55 22.92 30.34
C GLU A 55 10.54 22.32 28.93
N GLY A 56 9.50 21.54 28.58
CA GLY A 56 9.35 20.97 27.25
C GLY A 56 9.20 22.03 26.15
N PHE A 57 8.43 23.08 26.43
CA PHE A 57 8.25 24.22 25.52
C PHE A 57 9.59 24.96 25.31
N ALA A 58 10.29 25.31 26.38
CA ALA A 58 11.59 25.98 26.31
C ALA A 58 12.61 25.14 25.53
N LYS A 59 12.63 23.83 25.75
CA LYS A 59 13.52 22.91 25.01
C LYS A 59 13.29 22.94 23.51
N LEU A 60 12.05 22.96 23.06
CA LEU A 60 11.73 23.06 21.63
C LEU A 60 12.16 24.41 21.04
N VAL A 61 12.02 25.49 21.80
CA VAL A 61 12.49 26.82 21.40
C VAL A 61 14.02 26.86 21.29
N GLU A 62 14.76 26.28 22.24
CA GLU A 62 16.22 26.12 22.18
C GLU A 62 16.68 25.35 20.94
N LEU A 63 15.90 24.37 20.50
CA LEU A 63 16.15 23.59 19.29
C LEU A 63 15.75 24.34 17.99
N GLY A 64 15.25 25.56 18.09
CA GLY A 64 14.98 26.45 16.96
C GLY A 64 13.54 26.45 16.49
N ALA A 65 12.59 25.87 17.25
CA ALA A 65 11.16 25.90 16.90
C ALA A 65 10.64 27.36 16.82
N LYS A 66 9.88 27.67 15.78
CA LYS A 66 9.20 28.95 15.58
C LYS A 66 7.68 28.83 15.71
N HIS A 67 7.17 27.62 15.54
CA HIS A 67 5.77 27.29 15.77
C HIS A 67 5.68 25.98 16.53
N ILE A 68 4.96 25.95 17.67
CA ILE A 68 4.83 24.75 18.51
C ILE A 68 3.38 24.32 18.54
N ILE A 69 3.10 23.11 18.03
CA ILE A 69 1.81 22.45 18.13
C ILE A 69 1.78 21.66 19.44
N VAL A 70 0.93 22.05 20.36
CA VAL A 70 0.75 21.37 21.65
C VAL A 70 -0.38 20.36 21.52
N HIS A 71 -0.10 19.08 21.72
CA HIS A 71 -1.08 18.01 21.64
C HIS A 71 -1.36 17.40 23.01
N PRO A 72 -2.55 17.62 23.62
CA PRO A 72 -2.98 16.96 24.84
C PRO A 72 -3.20 15.46 24.58
N TYR A 73 -2.35 14.61 25.14
CA TYR A 73 -2.44 13.14 25.00
C TYR A 73 -3.41 12.56 26.02
N PHE A 74 -4.70 12.86 25.85
CA PHE A 74 -5.81 12.51 26.74
C PHE A 74 -6.95 11.87 25.97
N LEU A 75 -7.63 10.90 26.59
CA LEU A 75 -8.77 10.19 25.99
C LEU A 75 -10.10 10.94 26.09
N SER A 76 -10.18 12.04 26.84
CA SER A 76 -11.41 12.83 26.95
C SER A 76 -11.12 14.29 27.25
N PRO A 77 -11.97 15.19 26.73
CA PRO A 77 -11.92 16.59 27.13
C PRO A 77 -12.37 16.72 28.58
N GLY A 78 -11.61 17.48 29.36
CA GLY A 78 -11.87 17.70 30.78
C GLY A 78 -11.24 18.98 31.31
N ARG A 79 -11.20 19.17 32.63
CA ARG A 79 -10.63 20.36 33.27
C ARG A 79 -9.18 20.59 32.81
N HIS A 80 -8.37 19.55 32.79
CA HIS A 80 -6.95 19.66 32.39
C HIS A 80 -6.77 20.12 30.95
N THR A 81 -7.53 19.55 30.00
CA THR A 81 -7.39 19.88 28.57
C THR A 81 -8.00 21.21 28.18
N ARG A 82 -9.07 21.69 28.90
CA ARG A 82 -9.76 22.93 28.59
C ARG A 82 -9.33 24.11 29.47
N GLY A 83 -8.68 23.84 30.59
CA GLY A 83 -8.27 24.85 31.59
C GLY A 83 -6.76 24.83 31.83
N ASP A 84 -6.26 23.78 32.49
CA ASP A 84 -4.91 23.79 33.05
C ASP A 84 -3.82 23.81 31.95
N ILE A 85 -3.92 22.97 30.93
CA ILE A 85 -2.94 22.93 29.82
C ILE A 85 -2.90 24.24 29.02
N PRO A 86 -4.02 24.84 28.59
CA PRO A 86 -3.99 26.16 27.97
C PRO A 86 -3.33 27.26 28.82
N ILE A 87 -3.57 27.29 30.13
CA ILE A 87 -2.96 28.24 31.05
C ILE A 87 -1.44 28.05 31.12
N GLU A 88 -0.97 26.83 31.33
CA GLU A 88 0.45 26.51 31.41
C GLU A 88 1.18 26.80 30.09
N VAL A 89 0.58 26.42 28.97
CA VAL A 89 1.11 26.72 27.64
C VAL A 89 1.21 28.21 27.36
N HIS A 90 0.17 28.95 27.71
CA HIS A 90 0.17 30.40 27.55
C HIS A 90 1.28 31.06 28.43
N ALA A 91 1.42 30.60 29.67
CA ALA A 91 2.47 31.06 30.57
C ALA A 91 3.87 30.71 30.05
N ALA A 92 4.06 29.54 29.45
CA ALA A 92 5.33 29.16 28.81
C ALA A 92 5.60 30.02 27.57
N ALA A 93 4.63 30.18 26.68
CA ALA A 93 4.78 30.95 25.44
C ALA A 93 5.02 32.43 25.67
N SER A 94 4.45 33.01 26.72
CA SER A 94 4.65 34.45 27.05
C SER A 94 6.12 34.80 27.37
N ARG A 95 6.96 33.81 27.70
CA ARG A 95 8.40 33.96 27.92
C ARG A 95 9.22 33.94 26.61
N HIS A 96 8.58 33.58 25.49
CA HIS A 96 9.21 33.39 24.17
C HIS A 96 8.44 34.13 23.08
N ARG A 97 8.58 35.47 23.02
CA ARG A 97 7.77 36.36 22.17
C ARG A 97 7.84 36.09 20.67
N ASP A 98 8.90 35.43 20.21
CA ASP A 98 9.14 35.15 18.79
C ASP A 98 8.65 33.75 18.36
N VAL A 99 7.91 33.05 19.24
CA VAL A 99 7.39 31.69 19.00
C VAL A 99 5.87 31.72 19.09
N THR A 100 5.23 31.18 18.09
CA THR A 100 3.78 30.99 18.07
C THR A 100 3.42 29.58 18.51
N TYR A 101 2.20 29.38 18.98
CA TYR A 101 1.73 28.05 19.35
C TYR A 101 0.26 27.83 18.97
N GLN A 102 -0.12 26.56 18.85
CA GLN A 102 -1.49 26.11 18.68
C GLN A 102 -1.72 24.88 19.56
N ILE A 103 -2.90 24.76 20.17
CA ILE A 103 -3.26 23.59 20.98
C ILE A 103 -4.29 22.80 20.18
N THR A 104 -4.06 21.50 19.98
CA THR A 104 -5.01 20.61 19.30
C THR A 104 -6.08 20.13 20.26
N GLU A 105 -7.18 19.62 19.72
CA GLU A 105 -8.13 18.85 20.51
C GLU A 105 -7.45 17.55 21.04
N PRO A 106 -7.88 17.05 22.22
CA PRO A 106 -7.44 15.76 22.74
C PRO A 106 -7.94 14.61 21.87
N LEU A 107 -7.40 13.40 22.06
CA LEU A 107 -7.77 12.20 21.27
C LEU A 107 -9.28 11.90 21.33
N ALA A 108 -9.91 12.11 22.49
CA ALA A 108 -11.35 11.93 22.73
C ALA A 108 -11.90 10.63 22.10
N ALA A 109 -13.08 10.68 21.51
CA ALA A 109 -13.71 9.55 20.80
C ALA A 109 -13.32 9.52 19.31
N HIS A 110 -12.06 9.85 18.97
CA HIS A 110 -11.59 9.76 17.58
C HIS A 110 -11.80 8.33 17.06
N PRO A 111 -12.26 8.13 15.80
CA PRO A 111 -12.55 6.81 15.25
C PRO A 111 -11.41 5.79 15.42
N SER A 112 -10.16 6.21 15.21
CA SER A 112 -8.99 5.33 15.39
C SER A 112 -8.77 4.91 16.84
N VAL A 113 -9.13 5.73 17.84
CA VAL A 113 -9.05 5.36 19.25
C VAL A 113 -10.12 4.33 19.61
N ILE A 114 -11.34 4.50 19.09
CA ILE A 114 -12.42 3.53 19.24
C ILE A 114 -12.05 2.21 18.58
N GLU A 115 -11.46 2.25 17.38
CA GLU A 115 -11.01 1.05 16.67
C GLU A 115 -9.93 0.29 17.45
N ALA A 116 -8.95 1.00 18.02
CA ALA A 116 -7.93 0.42 18.89
C ALA A 116 -8.54 -0.21 20.16
N ALA A 117 -9.54 0.43 20.76
CA ALA A 117 -10.27 -0.13 21.91
C ALA A 117 -11.04 -1.41 21.53
N ILE A 118 -11.74 -1.41 20.39
CA ILE A 118 -12.45 -2.59 19.86
C ILE A 118 -11.46 -3.74 19.60
N GLU A 119 -10.30 -3.44 19.04
CA GLU A 119 -9.24 -4.43 18.79
C GLU A 119 -8.76 -5.07 20.11
N ARG A 120 -8.50 -4.27 21.14
CA ARG A 120 -8.13 -4.77 22.49
C ARG A 120 -9.22 -5.64 23.10
N ILE A 121 -10.49 -5.23 23.00
CA ILE A 121 -11.63 -6.02 23.49
C ILE A 121 -11.70 -7.35 22.75
N ARG A 122 -11.57 -7.35 21.42
CA ARG A 122 -11.58 -8.58 20.60
C ARG A 122 -10.44 -9.52 20.96
N GLN A 123 -9.22 -9.00 21.19
CA GLN A 123 -8.08 -9.79 21.65
C GLN A 123 -8.38 -10.50 22.98
N THR A 124 -9.10 -9.85 23.89
CA THR A 124 -9.46 -10.42 25.19
C THR A 124 -10.60 -11.44 25.08
N VAL A 125 -11.56 -11.21 24.16
CA VAL A 125 -12.67 -12.15 23.92
C VAL A 125 -12.17 -13.43 23.26
N THR A 126 -11.27 -13.30 22.25
CA THR A 126 -10.62 -14.46 21.61
C THR A 126 -9.78 -15.28 22.60
N SER A 127 -9.11 -14.63 23.54
CA SER A 127 -8.33 -15.35 24.57
C SER A 127 -9.19 -16.07 25.65
N LYS A 128 -10.47 -15.71 25.77
CA LYS A 128 -11.41 -16.36 26.73
C LYS A 128 -12.26 -17.47 26.13
N SER A 129 -12.38 -17.54 24.79
CA SER A 129 -13.13 -18.60 24.11
C SER A 129 -12.35 -19.92 23.96
N ASP A 130 -11.09 -19.99 24.40
CA ASP A 130 -10.21 -21.15 24.22
C ASP A 130 -9.93 -21.96 25.50
N CYS A 131 -10.87 -21.99 26.41
CA CYS A 131 -10.82 -22.95 27.53
C CYS A 131 -11.86 -24.05 27.39
N SER A 132 -11.84 -24.80 26.30
CA SER A 132 -12.27 -26.17 26.22
C SER A 132 -11.13 -27.01 25.62
N GLU A 133 -10.44 -27.72 26.49
CA GLU A 133 -9.35 -28.65 26.18
C GLU A 133 -9.84 -29.79 25.27
N ASN A 134 -9.99 -29.57 23.94
CA ASN A 134 -9.96 -30.61 22.91
C ASN A 134 -10.45 -30.20 21.52
N ALA A 135 -10.68 -28.90 21.25
CA ALA A 135 -10.84 -28.45 19.88
C ALA A 135 -9.63 -27.57 19.54
N ARG A 136 -8.60 -28.13 18.90
CA ARG A 136 -7.60 -27.32 18.18
C ARG A 136 -8.38 -26.44 17.22
N CYS A 137 -8.46 -25.13 17.48
CA CYS A 137 -9.03 -24.19 16.52
C CYS A 137 -8.33 -24.41 15.18
N ALA A 138 -9.10 -24.84 14.17
CA ALA A 138 -8.55 -25.01 12.84
C ALA A 138 -8.00 -23.66 12.38
N GLY A 139 -6.74 -23.63 12.01
CA GLY A 139 -6.13 -22.44 11.44
C GLY A 139 -6.87 -22.01 10.17
N LYS A 140 -6.66 -20.79 9.73
CA LYS A 140 -7.32 -20.24 8.55
C LYS A 140 -6.31 -19.64 7.58
N VAL A 141 -6.52 -19.83 6.28
CA VAL A 141 -5.70 -19.24 5.22
C VAL A 141 -6.46 -18.07 4.58
N TYR A 142 -5.82 -16.92 4.47
CA TYR A 142 -6.30 -15.80 3.70
C TYR A 142 -5.45 -15.65 2.43
N LEU A 143 -6.09 -15.76 1.25
CA LEU A 143 -5.46 -15.49 -0.03
C LEU A 143 -5.66 -14.01 -0.32
N VAL A 144 -4.61 -13.21 -0.14
CA VAL A 144 -4.69 -11.75 -0.08
C VAL A 144 -3.95 -11.12 -1.25
N GLY A 145 -4.61 -10.20 -1.95
CA GLY A 145 -3.96 -9.37 -2.96
C GLY A 145 -3.15 -8.26 -2.31
N ALA A 146 -1.89 -8.18 -2.70
CA ALA A 146 -0.93 -7.17 -2.25
C ALA A 146 -1.02 -5.84 -3.01
N GLY A 147 -1.82 -5.79 -4.09
CA GLY A 147 -1.81 -4.64 -4.97
C GLY A 147 -0.72 -4.70 -6.05
N PRO A 148 -0.60 -3.64 -6.87
CA PRO A 148 0.21 -3.63 -8.08
C PRO A 148 1.68 -3.22 -7.88
N GLY A 149 2.04 -2.73 -6.69
CA GLY A 149 3.37 -2.21 -6.35
C GLY A 149 3.32 -1.15 -5.26
N ASP A 150 2.55 -0.08 -5.47
CA ASP A 150 2.33 0.98 -4.48
C ASP A 150 1.68 0.41 -3.21
N PRO A 151 2.33 0.50 -2.03
CA PRO A 151 1.80 -0.01 -0.77
C PRO A 151 0.46 0.62 -0.36
N ASP A 152 0.21 1.87 -0.75
CA ASP A 152 -1.02 2.60 -0.43
C ASP A 152 -2.26 2.05 -1.19
N LEU A 153 -2.03 1.22 -2.21
CA LEU A 153 -3.09 0.48 -2.91
C LEU A 153 -3.47 -0.84 -2.24
N LEU A 154 -2.92 -1.12 -1.06
CA LEU A 154 -3.36 -2.25 -0.25
C LEU A 154 -4.77 -2.01 0.27
N THR A 155 -5.64 -3.01 0.19
CA THR A 155 -6.99 -2.87 0.75
C THR A 155 -6.94 -2.82 2.29
N ILE A 156 -7.86 -2.06 2.90
CA ILE A 156 -7.99 -1.97 4.37
C ILE A 156 -8.13 -3.36 5.01
N LYS A 157 -8.86 -4.26 4.34
CA LYS A 157 -9.03 -5.65 4.82
C LYS A 157 -7.71 -6.41 4.80
N ALA A 158 -6.93 -6.27 3.73
CA ALA A 158 -5.61 -6.89 3.62
C ALA A 158 -4.65 -6.38 4.72
N LEU A 159 -4.62 -5.07 4.96
CA LEU A 159 -3.83 -4.46 6.03
C LEU A 159 -4.20 -5.00 7.42
N ARG A 160 -5.50 -5.12 7.72
CA ARG A 160 -5.97 -5.69 9.00
C ARG A 160 -5.53 -7.13 9.18
N LEU A 161 -5.61 -7.94 8.14
CA LEU A 161 -5.20 -9.34 8.17
C LEU A 161 -3.69 -9.50 8.31
N LEU A 162 -2.90 -8.67 7.62
CA LEU A 162 -1.44 -8.65 7.78
C LEU A 162 -1.03 -8.35 9.22
N ARG A 163 -1.68 -7.38 9.87
CA ARG A 163 -1.41 -7.04 11.28
C ARG A 163 -1.74 -8.16 12.28
N GLN A 164 -2.54 -9.13 11.88
CA GLN A 164 -2.96 -10.27 12.70
C GLN A 164 -2.25 -11.57 12.30
N ALA A 165 -1.49 -11.57 11.21
CA ALA A 165 -0.88 -12.76 10.65
C ALA A 165 0.13 -13.40 11.63
N GLU A 166 0.09 -14.72 11.76
CA GLU A 166 1.09 -15.52 12.44
C GLU A 166 2.09 -16.11 11.43
N VAL A 167 1.64 -16.28 10.16
CA VAL A 167 2.48 -16.69 9.03
C VAL A 167 2.13 -15.81 7.83
N VAL A 168 3.13 -15.24 7.18
CA VAL A 168 3.00 -14.54 5.90
C VAL A 168 3.79 -15.28 4.85
N VAL A 169 3.09 -15.84 3.86
CA VAL A 169 3.69 -16.52 2.70
C VAL A 169 3.58 -15.57 1.50
N TYR A 170 4.71 -15.13 0.93
CA TYR A 170 4.73 -14.07 -0.08
C TYR A 170 5.68 -14.39 -1.25
N ASP A 171 5.47 -13.71 -2.39
CA ASP A 171 6.26 -13.89 -3.60
C ASP A 171 7.01 -12.62 -4.04
N TYR A 172 7.72 -12.70 -5.17
CA TYR A 172 8.60 -11.65 -5.69
C TYR A 172 7.90 -10.31 -6.03
N LEU A 173 6.61 -10.35 -6.37
CA LEU A 173 5.87 -9.14 -6.78
C LEU A 173 5.24 -8.38 -5.60
N VAL A 174 5.47 -8.85 -4.38
CA VAL A 174 5.01 -8.19 -3.16
C VAL A 174 6.05 -7.16 -2.74
N ASP A 175 5.60 -5.92 -2.51
CA ASP A 175 6.47 -4.88 -1.98
C ASP A 175 6.95 -5.27 -0.56
N PRO A 176 8.26 -5.24 -0.29
CA PRO A 176 8.82 -5.57 1.03
C PRO A 176 8.25 -4.71 2.17
N ASP A 177 7.89 -3.45 1.93
CA ASP A 177 7.37 -2.54 2.94
C ASP A 177 6.02 -3.04 3.50
N LEU A 178 5.24 -3.77 2.72
CA LEU A 178 4.02 -4.40 3.20
C LEU A 178 4.27 -5.41 4.32
N LEU A 179 5.43 -6.07 4.30
CA LEU A 179 5.79 -7.05 5.34
C LEU A 179 6.04 -6.40 6.70
N ALA A 180 6.35 -5.09 6.74
CA ALA A 180 6.51 -4.35 7.98
C ALA A 180 5.20 -4.23 8.78
N HIS A 181 4.06 -4.39 8.12
CA HIS A 181 2.75 -4.40 8.78
C HIS A 181 2.46 -5.69 9.54
N ALA A 182 3.14 -6.79 9.23
CA ALA A 182 2.99 -8.03 9.97
C ALA A 182 3.71 -7.95 11.33
N PRO A 183 3.19 -8.59 12.39
CA PRO A 183 3.84 -8.63 13.69
C PRO A 183 5.30 -9.09 13.59
N ALA A 184 6.19 -8.57 14.42
CA ALA A 184 7.60 -8.96 14.43
C ALA A 184 7.80 -10.48 14.65
N ARG A 185 6.89 -11.11 15.41
CA ARG A 185 6.86 -12.55 15.67
C ARG A 185 6.30 -13.40 14.52
N ALA A 186 5.68 -12.79 13.52
CA ALA A 186 5.11 -13.53 12.39
C ALA A 186 6.22 -14.20 11.56
N GLU A 187 6.03 -15.46 11.26
CA GLU A 187 6.88 -16.22 10.33
C GLU A 187 6.70 -15.65 8.92
N ARG A 188 7.81 -15.27 8.27
CA ARG A 188 7.80 -14.74 6.89
C ARG A 188 8.43 -15.75 5.97
N VAL A 189 7.64 -16.32 5.06
CA VAL A 189 8.09 -17.39 4.14
C VAL A 189 8.05 -16.86 2.71
N TYR A 190 9.22 -16.66 2.13
CA TYR A 190 9.36 -16.30 0.72
C TYR A 190 9.22 -17.52 -0.18
N VAL A 191 8.30 -17.47 -1.16
CA VAL A 191 8.03 -18.56 -2.11
C VAL A 191 8.21 -18.14 -3.57
N GLY A 192 8.78 -16.96 -3.82
CA GLY A 192 9.08 -16.44 -5.16
C GLY A 192 10.30 -17.13 -5.79
N LYS A 193 10.65 -16.69 -7.00
CA LYS A 193 11.90 -17.10 -7.65
C LYS A 193 13.08 -16.38 -6.99
N VAL A 194 14.06 -17.10 -6.51
CA VAL A 194 15.37 -16.55 -6.14
C VAL A 194 16.28 -16.63 -7.36
N GLY A 195 16.86 -15.53 -7.79
CA GLY A 195 17.70 -15.32 -8.96
C GLY A 195 18.46 -16.55 -9.48
N GLY A 196 17.90 -17.24 -10.49
CA GLY A 196 18.50 -18.42 -11.13
C GLY A 196 18.36 -19.76 -10.38
N GLY A 197 17.81 -19.77 -9.15
CA GLY A 197 17.62 -20.96 -8.34
C GLY A 197 16.30 -21.69 -8.60
N ASN A 198 16.10 -22.83 -7.93
CA ASN A 198 14.89 -23.64 -8.01
C ASN A 198 13.66 -22.84 -7.57
N GLN A 199 12.69 -22.73 -8.45
CA GLN A 199 11.39 -22.15 -8.16
C GLN A 199 10.64 -23.06 -7.18
N THR A 200 10.09 -22.51 -6.09
CA THR A 200 9.14 -23.24 -5.24
C THR A 200 7.94 -23.66 -6.09
N SER A 201 7.73 -24.96 -6.23
CA SER A 201 6.63 -25.46 -7.04
C SER A 201 5.28 -25.14 -6.38
N GLN A 202 4.21 -25.02 -7.20
CA GLN A 202 2.87 -24.77 -6.65
C GLN A 202 2.46 -25.85 -5.64
N GLY A 203 2.85 -27.09 -5.87
CA GLY A 203 2.59 -28.18 -4.92
C GLY A 203 3.30 -28.00 -3.58
N GLN A 204 4.49 -27.41 -3.55
CA GLN A 204 5.19 -27.08 -2.30
C GLN A 204 4.51 -25.92 -1.57
N ILE A 205 4.08 -24.88 -2.31
CA ILE A 205 3.32 -23.76 -1.74
C ILE A 205 2.02 -24.27 -1.10
N ASN A 206 1.26 -25.10 -1.83
CA ASN A 206 0.02 -25.66 -1.35
C ASN A 206 0.22 -26.50 -0.07
N ARG A 207 1.26 -27.32 -0.02
CA ARG A 207 1.60 -28.10 1.19
C ARG A 207 1.95 -27.20 2.37
N LEU A 208 2.75 -26.17 2.15
CA LEU A 208 3.12 -25.19 3.18
C LEU A 208 1.90 -24.51 3.78
N LEU A 209 0.96 -24.07 2.95
CA LEU A 209 -0.27 -23.41 3.40
C LEU A 209 -1.13 -24.34 4.28
N ILE A 210 -1.29 -25.59 3.84
CA ILE A 210 -2.02 -26.62 4.60
C ILE A 210 -1.33 -26.92 5.94
N GLU A 211 -0.01 -27.14 5.91
CA GLU A 211 0.80 -27.46 7.09
C GLU A 211 0.64 -26.37 8.17
N ARG A 212 0.89 -25.11 7.81
CA ARG A 212 0.80 -23.98 8.75
C ARG A 212 -0.61 -23.76 9.29
N ALA A 213 -1.62 -23.94 8.45
CA ALA A 213 -3.01 -23.83 8.90
C ALA A 213 -3.42 -25.04 9.78
N SER A 214 -2.92 -26.25 9.51
CA SER A 214 -3.18 -27.43 10.35
C SER A 214 -2.56 -27.31 11.75
N GLU A 215 -1.53 -26.48 11.91
CA GLU A 215 -0.97 -26.10 13.21
C GLU A 215 -1.88 -25.16 14.02
N GLY A 216 -3.04 -24.78 13.48
CA GLY A 216 -3.97 -23.83 14.12
C GLY A 216 -3.64 -22.36 13.85
N ARG A 217 -2.70 -22.05 12.93
CA ARG A 217 -2.16 -20.71 12.70
C ARG A 217 -3.00 -19.90 11.70
N LEU A 218 -3.01 -18.58 11.90
CA LEU A 218 -3.54 -17.61 10.92
C LEU A 218 -2.49 -17.35 9.84
N VAL A 219 -2.76 -17.87 8.63
CA VAL A 219 -1.86 -17.78 7.49
C VAL A 219 -2.35 -16.74 6.48
N VAL A 220 -1.52 -15.75 6.17
CA VAL A 220 -1.75 -14.80 5.07
C VAL A 220 -0.87 -15.19 3.88
N ARG A 221 -1.48 -15.65 2.80
CA ARG A 221 -0.83 -15.82 1.50
C ARG A 221 -0.94 -14.52 0.73
N LEU A 222 0.11 -13.69 0.76
CA LEU A 222 0.18 -12.38 0.12
C LEU A 222 0.70 -12.54 -1.32
N LYS A 223 -0.06 -12.04 -2.30
CA LYS A 223 0.15 -12.25 -3.74
C LYS A 223 0.14 -10.91 -4.46
N GLY A 224 1.12 -10.65 -5.33
CA GLY A 224 1.13 -9.44 -6.16
C GLY A 224 -0.15 -9.29 -6.97
N GLY A 225 -0.70 -8.07 -7.06
CA GLY A 225 -1.96 -7.76 -7.71
C GLY A 225 -3.17 -8.35 -6.99
N ASP A 226 -3.99 -9.10 -7.73
CA ASP A 226 -5.19 -9.81 -7.24
C ASP A 226 -4.96 -11.32 -7.24
N PRO A 227 -5.35 -12.07 -6.19
CA PRO A 227 -5.10 -13.50 -6.10
C PRO A 227 -5.82 -14.33 -7.16
N PHE A 228 -6.95 -13.85 -7.70
CA PHE A 228 -7.80 -14.57 -8.63
C PHE A 228 -7.64 -14.14 -10.09
N LEU A 229 -6.87 -13.06 -10.36
CA LEU A 229 -6.54 -12.67 -11.73
C LEU A 229 -5.10 -13.10 -12.08
N TYR A 230 -4.96 -14.24 -12.75
CA TYR A 230 -3.69 -14.87 -13.15
C TYR A 230 -2.71 -15.16 -12.00
N GLY A 231 -3.18 -15.06 -10.75
CA GLY A 231 -2.40 -15.29 -9.53
C GLY A 231 -2.42 -16.75 -9.04
N ARG A 232 -3.10 -17.68 -9.72
CA ARG A 232 -3.28 -19.10 -9.33
C ARG A 232 -3.97 -19.29 -7.96
N GLY A 233 -4.60 -18.25 -7.40
CA GLY A 233 -5.32 -18.34 -6.13
C GLY A 233 -6.47 -19.35 -6.16
N GLY A 234 -7.09 -19.56 -7.31
CA GLY A 234 -8.10 -20.61 -7.49
C GLY A 234 -7.57 -22.02 -7.26
N GLU A 235 -6.34 -22.30 -7.72
CA GLU A 235 -5.68 -23.59 -7.49
C GLU A 235 -5.35 -23.79 -6.00
N GLU A 236 -4.86 -22.74 -5.33
CA GLU A 236 -4.60 -22.74 -3.88
C GLU A 236 -5.90 -22.98 -3.09
N ALA A 237 -6.99 -22.28 -3.43
CA ALA A 237 -8.29 -22.41 -2.79
C ALA A 237 -8.90 -23.82 -2.94
N ILE A 238 -8.79 -24.44 -4.12
CA ILE A 238 -9.27 -25.81 -4.37
C ILE A 238 -8.57 -26.81 -3.46
N VAL A 239 -7.23 -26.69 -3.36
CA VAL A 239 -6.42 -27.61 -2.54
C VAL A 239 -6.70 -27.41 -1.04
N LEU A 240 -6.85 -26.16 -0.57
CA LEU A 240 -7.24 -25.86 0.82
C LEU A 240 -8.61 -26.45 1.15
N ARG A 241 -9.59 -26.31 0.25
CA ARG A 241 -10.92 -26.92 0.42
C ARG A 241 -10.84 -28.45 0.51
N ALA A 242 -10.08 -29.07 -0.37
CA ALA A 242 -9.90 -30.53 -0.36
C ALA A 242 -9.24 -31.03 0.93
N ALA A 243 -8.37 -30.22 1.55
CA ALA A 243 -7.73 -30.49 2.83
C ALA A 243 -8.58 -30.14 4.05
N GLY A 244 -9.81 -29.62 3.87
CA GLY A 244 -10.67 -29.18 4.97
C GLY A 244 -10.20 -27.93 5.70
N ILE A 245 -9.26 -27.17 5.11
CA ILE A 245 -8.73 -25.93 5.70
C ILE A 245 -9.67 -24.76 5.36
N PRO A 246 -10.18 -24.02 6.37
CA PRO A 246 -10.93 -22.80 6.15
C PRO A 246 -10.08 -21.76 5.43
N PHE A 247 -10.65 -21.12 4.41
CA PHE A 247 -9.96 -20.04 3.70
C PHE A 247 -10.91 -18.90 3.32
N GLU A 248 -10.30 -17.77 2.99
CA GLU A 248 -11.01 -16.57 2.52
C GLU A 248 -10.20 -15.87 1.45
N ILE A 249 -10.88 -15.32 0.46
CA ILE A 249 -10.26 -14.55 -0.62
C ILE A 249 -10.41 -13.06 -0.29
N VAL A 250 -9.31 -12.34 -0.33
CA VAL A 250 -9.28 -10.88 -0.18
C VAL A 250 -8.75 -10.27 -1.48
N PRO A 251 -9.63 -9.70 -2.31
CA PRO A 251 -9.20 -9.06 -3.56
C PRO A 251 -8.14 -7.99 -3.34
N GLY A 252 -7.31 -7.78 -4.35
CA GLY A 252 -6.35 -6.69 -4.42
C GLY A 252 -6.51 -5.91 -5.74
N VAL A 253 -5.90 -4.73 -5.81
CA VAL A 253 -5.87 -3.96 -7.05
C VAL A 253 -4.95 -4.65 -8.04
N SER A 254 -5.52 -5.13 -9.14
CA SER A 254 -4.74 -5.80 -10.19
C SER A 254 -3.90 -4.80 -10.99
N SER A 255 -2.67 -5.18 -11.35
CA SER A 255 -1.83 -4.42 -12.27
C SER A 255 -2.48 -4.20 -13.64
N ALA A 256 -3.41 -5.06 -14.05
CA ALA A 256 -4.19 -4.89 -15.28
C ALA A 256 -5.04 -3.60 -15.29
N LEU A 257 -5.44 -3.12 -14.11
CA LEU A 257 -6.20 -1.88 -13.92
C LEU A 257 -5.30 -0.72 -13.49
N ALA A 258 -4.40 -0.97 -12.56
CA ALA A 258 -3.56 0.07 -11.97
C ALA A 258 -2.45 0.57 -12.92
N ALA A 259 -1.83 -0.33 -13.70
CA ALA A 259 -0.74 0.08 -14.59
C ALA A 259 -1.19 1.10 -15.63
N PRO A 260 -2.30 0.88 -16.38
CA PRO A 260 -2.79 1.91 -17.29
C PRO A 260 -3.19 3.20 -16.55
N ALA A 261 -3.86 3.11 -15.40
CA ALA A 261 -4.26 4.29 -14.62
C ALA A 261 -3.05 5.16 -14.22
N TYR A 262 -1.97 4.55 -13.72
CA TYR A 262 -0.73 5.24 -13.36
C TYR A 262 0.07 5.69 -14.58
N ALA A 263 -0.20 5.14 -15.76
CA ALA A 263 0.35 5.64 -17.02
C ALA A 263 -0.53 6.73 -17.66
N GLY A 264 -1.63 7.17 -17.04
CA GLY A 264 -2.56 8.14 -17.62
C GLY A 264 -3.39 7.58 -18.77
N ILE A 265 -3.64 6.25 -18.79
CA ILE A 265 -4.38 5.58 -19.85
C ILE A 265 -5.68 4.99 -19.26
N PRO A 266 -6.86 5.58 -19.52
CA PRO A 266 -8.12 4.99 -19.11
C PRO A 266 -8.42 3.75 -19.96
N LEU A 267 -8.80 2.63 -19.36
CA LEU A 267 -9.14 1.41 -20.11
C LEU A 267 -10.43 1.55 -20.91
N THR A 268 -11.34 2.38 -20.44
CA THR A 268 -12.59 2.74 -21.11
C THR A 268 -12.72 4.25 -21.18
N HIS A 269 -13.26 4.76 -22.29
CA HIS A 269 -13.53 6.19 -22.46
C HIS A 269 -14.70 6.38 -23.41
N ARG A 270 -15.64 7.26 -23.08
CA ARG A 270 -16.81 7.52 -23.89
C ARG A 270 -16.41 7.96 -25.30
N GLY A 271 -16.91 7.28 -26.31
CA GLY A 271 -16.61 7.54 -27.72
C GLY A 271 -15.27 6.98 -28.24
N VAL A 272 -14.46 6.34 -27.36
CA VAL A 272 -13.16 5.74 -27.74
C VAL A 272 -13.12 4.25 -27.46
N SER A 273 -13.54 3.81 -26.27
CA SER A 273 -13.50 2.41 -25.85
C SER A 273 -14.65 2.07 -24.92
N SER A 274 -15.43 1.06 -25.29
CA SER A 274 -16.56 0.53 -24.53
C SER A 274 -16.31 -0.90 -24.03
N SER A 275 -15.26 -1.55 -24.51
CA SER A 275 -14.95 -2.94 -24.18
C SER A 275 -13.48 -3.13 -23.81
N VAL A 276 -13.24 -3.96 -22.79
CA VAL A 276 -11.90 -4.31 -22.31
C VAL A 276 -11.74 -5.80 -22.23
N THR A 277 -10.66 -6.32 -22.82
CA THR A 277 -10.27 -7.73 -22.66
C THR A 277 -8.94 -7.82 -21.95
N ILE A 278 -8.87 -8.63 -20.87
CA ILE A 278 -7.63 -8.90 -20.14
C ILE A 278 -7.14 -10.31 -20.47
N LEU A 279 -5.92 -10.42 -20.96
CA LEU A 279 -5.31 -11.66 -21.42
C LEU A 279 -3.98 -11.93 -20.68
N THR A 280 -3.54 -13.20 -20.73
CA THR A 280 -2.19 -13.58 -20.30
C THR A 280 -1.33 -14.00 -21.48
N GLY A 281 -0.12 -13.48 -21.57
CA GLY A 281 0.91 -13.89 -22.53
C GLY A 281 1.74 -15.09 -22.08
N ALA A 282 1.57 -15.59 -20.85
CA ALA A 282 2.44 -16.63 -20.27
C ALA A 282 2.46 -17.97 -21.03
N ARG A 283 1.49 -18.22 -21.92
CA ARG A 283 1.40 -19.43 -22.76
C ARG A 283 1.54 -19.11 -24.25
N ALA A 284 2.25 -18.05 -24.60
CA ALA A 284 2.43 -17.64 -25.98
C ALA A 284 3.22 -18.69 -26.83
N GLY A 285 3.96 -19.58 -26.17
CA GLY A 285 4.77 -20.61 -26.83
C GLY A 285 4.00 -21.84 -27.33
N ASP A 286 2.76 -22.07 -26.88
CA ASP A 286 1.96 -23.27 -27.22
C ASP A 286 1.05 -23.15 -28.45
N GLY A 287 1.21 -22.06 -29.25
CA GLY A 287 0.38 -21.77 -30.43
C GLY A 287 -1.03 -21.27 -30.12
N LYS A 288 -1.52 -21.44 -28.90
CA LYS A 288 -2.88 -21.08 -28.49
C LYS A 288 -3.07 -19.59 -28.21
N LEU A 289 -1.97 -18.82 -28.14
CA LEU A 289 -2.07 -17.36 -27.96
C LEU A 289 -2.69 -16.70 -29.18
N SER A 290 -2.26 -17.09 -30.40
CA SER A 290 -2.83 -16.59 -31.65
C SER A 290 -4.34 -16.81 -31.74
N ASP A 291 -4.82 -18.00 -31.38
CA ASP A 291 -6.25 -18.30 -31.37
C ASP A 291 -7.04 -17.48 -30.34
N ARG A 292 -6.43 -17.18 -29.19
CA ARG A 292 -7.06 -16.33 -28.17
C ARG A 292 -7.08 -14.88 -28.60
N LEU A 293 -5.99 -14.37 -29.18
CA LEU A 293 -5.92 -13.02 -29.73
C LEU A 293 -6.92 -12.83 -30.87
N LEU A 294 -7.02 -13.80 -31.78
CA LEU A 294 -8.00 -13.80 -32.86
C LEU A 294 -9.44 -13.69 -32.33
N ARG A 295 -9.80 -14.51 -31.34
CA ARG A 295 -11.15 -14.48 -30.74
C ARG A 295 -11.45 -13.18 -29.98
N ASN A 296 -10.45 -12.47 -29.51
CA ASN A 296 -10.58 -11.26 -28.67
C ASN A 296 -10.10 -9.98 -29.37
N SER A 297 -9.73 -10.08 -30.65
CA SER A 297 -9.22 -8.94 -31.43
C SER A 297 -10.26 -7.82 -31.62
N GLY A 298 -11.54 -8.13 -31.46
CA GLY A 298 -12.64 -7.15 -31.57
C GLY A 298 -12.85 -6.24 -30.35
N ALA A 299 -12.20 -6.50 -29.21
CA ALA A 299 -12.31 -5.60 -28.07
C ALA A 299 -11.61 -4.26 -28.34
N ASP A 300 -12.21 -3.13 -27.95
CA ASP A 300 -11.62 -1.79 -28.18
C ASP A 300 -10.26 -1.67 -27.47
N THR A 301 -10.19 -2.12 -26.22
CA THR A 301 -8.95 -2.13 -25.42
C THR A 301 -8.56 -3.56 -25.05
N ILE A 302 -7.29 -3.91 -25.26
CA ILE A 302 -6.71 -5.20 -24.84
C ILE A 302 -5.60 -4.92 -23.84
N VAL A 303 -5.66 -5.60 -22.69
CA VAL A 303 -4.61 -5.59 -21.66
C VAL A 303 -3.97 -6.97 -21.58
N ILE A 304 -2.65 -7.03 -21.69
CA ILE A 304 -1.93 -8.30 -21.64
C ILE A 304 -0.93 -8.31 -20.49
N LEU A 305 -1.12 -9.24 -19.55
CA LEU A 305 -0.18 -9.53 -18.48
C LEU A 305 0.81 -10.62 -18.92
N MET A 306 2.05 -10.59 -18.40
CA MET A 306 3.08 -11.60 -18.66
C MET A 306 3.36 -11.81 -20.18
N GLY A 307 3.19 -10.76 -20.99
CA GLY A 307 3.31 -10.82 -22.45
C GLY A 307 4.61 -10.31 -23.03
N LEU A 308 5.45 -9.64 -22.22
CA LEU A 308 6.60 -8.87 -22.73
C LEU A 308 7.58 -9.72 -23.55
N SER A 309 7.90 -10.91 -23.10
CA SER A 309 8.80 -11.85 -23.82
C SER A 309 8.27 -12.32 -25.19
N HIS A 310 7.00 -12.05 -25.47
CA HIS A 310 6.32 -12.47 -26.70
C HIS A 310 5.70 -11.27 -27.45
N LEU A 311 6.12 -10.04 -27.11
CA LEU A 311 5.48 -8.81 -27.59
C LEU A 311 5.42 -8.74 -29.11
N ARG A 312 6.52 -9.04 -29.83
CA ARG A 312 6.59 -9.08 -31.30
C ARG A 312 5.54 -10.04 -31.89
N ARG A 313 5.48 -11.28 -31.38
CA ARG A 313 4.50 -12.29 -31.84
C ARG A 313 3.06 -11.87 -31.52
N ILE A 314 2.83 -11.17 -30.39
CA ILE A 314 1.52 -10.64 -30.03
C ILE A 314 1.09 -9.57 -31.03
N ALA A 315 1.99 -8.63 -31.36
CA ALA A 315 1.71 -7.56 -32.34
C ALA A 315 1.42 -8.13 -33.73
N GLU A 316 2.28 -9.02 -34.22
CA GLU A 316 2.10 -9.71 -35.51
C GLU A 316 0.75 -10.47 -35.56
N ALA A 317 0.39 -11.20 -34.50
CA ALA A 317 -0.87 -11.94 -34.45
C ALA A 317 -2.10 -11.02 -34.48
N LEU A 318 -2.04 -9.86 -33.80
CA LEU A 318 -3.13 -8.88 -33.83
C LEU A 318 -3.28 -8.20 -35.20
N ILE A 319 -2.18 -7.90 -35.86
CA ILE A 319 -2.19 -7.37 -37.23
C ILE A 319 -2.77 -8.41 -38.18
N ALA A 320 -2.33 -9.67 -38.09
CA ALA A 320 -2.86 -10.78 -38.87
C ALA A 320 -4.37 -11.03 -38.61
N ALA A 321 -4.84 -10.69 -37.41
CA ALA A 321 -6.25 -10.73 -37.03
C ALA A 321 -7.09 -9.55 -37.55
N GLY A 322 -6.48 -8.63 -38.31
CA GLY A 322 -7.14 -7.48 -38.95
C GLY A 322 -7.07 -6.16 -38.17
N ARG A 323 -6.31 -6.09 -37.07
CA ARG A 323 -6.04 -4.80 -36.40
C ARG A 323 -5.08 -3.97 -37.25
N SER A 324 -5.33 -2.63 -37.30
CA SER A 324 -4.39 -1.71 -37.95
C SER A 324 -3.02 -1.79 -37.28
N GLY A 325 -1.95 -1.82 -38.08
CA GLY A 325 -0.59 -1.70 -37.57
C GLY A 325 -0.33 -0.41 -36.78
N ASP A 326 -1.08 0.65 -37.06
CA ASP A 326 -1.02 1.96 -36.39
C ASP A 326 -1.77 1.98 -35.05
N THR A 327 -2.43 0.85 -34.65
CA THR A 327 -3.11 0.77 -33.34
C THR A 327 -2.11 1.06 -32.22
N PRO A 328 -2.40 2.05 -31.36
CA PRO A 328 -1.46 2.44 -30.31
C PRO A 328 -1.28 1.37 -29.24
N VAL A 329 -0.05 1.27 -28.74
CA VAL A 329 0.36 0.32 -27.71
C VAL A 329 1.17 1.03 -26.65
N ALA A 330 0.90 0.74 -25.38
CA ALA A 330 1.74 1.13 -24.27
C ALA A 330 2.28 -0.11 -23.53
N VAL A 331 3.55 -0.09 -23.19
CA VAL A 331 4.20 -1.11 -22.34
C VAL A 331 4.65 -0.42 -21.07
N ILE A 332 4.08 -0.85 -19.92
CA ILE A 332 4.24 -0.23 -18.63
C ILE A 332 4.96 -1.20 -17.71
N ARG A 333 6.18 -0.85 -17.31
CA ARG A 333 7.05 -1.66 -16.43
C ARG A 333 7.05 -1.08 -15.03
N TRP A 334 7.11 -1.94 -14.01
CA TRP A 334 7.11 -1.57 -12.58
C TRP A 334 6.04 -0.51 -12.26
N ALA A 335 4.84 -0.77 -12.78
CA ALA A 335 3.72 0.16 -12.62
C ALA A 335 3.43 0.46 -11.16
N THR A 336 3.07 1.71 -10.89
CA THR A 336 2.75 2.27 -9.56
C THR A 336 3.96 2.46 -8.63
N CYS A 337 5.13 1.98 -9.00
CA CYS A 337 6.38 2.22 -8.26
C CYS A 337 7.08 3.47 -8.79
N GLU A 338 7.94 4.10 -7.97
CA GLU A 338 8.74 5.26 -8.39
C GLU A 338 9.62 4.98 -9.61
N THR A 339 9.96 3.72 -9.85
CA THR A 339 10.75 3.25 -11.00
C THR A 339 9.90 2.90 -12.23
N GLN A 340 8.63 3.33 -12.25
CA GLN A 340 7.74 3.07 -13.40
C GLN A 340 8.35 3.61 -14.69
N GLN A 341 8.35 2.78 -15.73
CA GLN A 341 8.74 3.13 -17.10
C GLN A 341 7.59 2.82 -18.05
N THR A 342 7.30 3.74 -18.95
CA THR A 342 6.25 3.56 -19.96
C THR A 342 6.82 3.85 -21.35
N VAL A 343 6.71 2.87 -22.26
CA VAL A 343 7.07 3.01 -23.68
C VAL A 343 5.77 2.97 -24.47
N VAL A 344 5.60 3.94 -25.37
CA VAL A 344 4.43 4.05 -26.25
C VAL A 344 4.87 3.98 -27.70
N GLY A 345 4.12 3.26 -28.51
CA GLY A 345 4.32 3.10 -29.95
C GLY A 345 3.05 2.58 -30.61
N SER A 346 3.20 1.91 -31.73
CA SER A 346 2.15 1.23 -32.48
C SER A 346 2.38 -0.30 -32.52
N LEU A 347 1.43 -1.07 -32.99
CA LEU A 347 1.62 -2.52 -33.18
C LEU A 347 2.80 -2.85 -34.09
N VAL A 348 3.15 -1.95 -35.03
CA VAL A 348 4.28 -2.17 -35.97
C VAL A 348 5.62 -2.03 -35.28
N ASP A 349 5.81 -1.03 -34.41
CA ASP A 349 7.12 -0.61 -33.91
C ASP A 349 7.34 -0.87 -32.41
N ILE A 350 6.31 -1.14 -31.62
CA ILE A 350 6.41 -1.27 -30.15
C ILE A 350 7.45 -2.30 -29.71
N ALA A 351 7.61 -3.39 -30.45
CA ALA A 351 8.58 -4.42 -30.10
C ALA A 351 10.02 -3.91 -30.21
N ASP A 352 10.32 -3.14 -31.26
CA ASP A 352 11.63 -2.54 -31.50
C ASP A 352 11.91 -1.44 -30.45
N LEU A 353 10.91 -0.61 -30.13
CA LEU A 353 11.03 0.41 -29.10
C LEU A 353 11.32 -0.17 -27.73
N VAL A 354 10.64 -1.25 -27.36
CA VAL A 354 10.86 -1.96 -26.07
C VAL A 354 12.25 -2.59 -26.02
N GLU A 355 12.76 -3.13 -27.13
CA GLU A 355 14.12 -3.66 -27.22
C GLU A 355 15.16 -2.54 -27.10
N LEU A 356 14.95 -1.41 -27.76
CA LEU A 356 15.81 -0.21 -27.70
C LEU A 356 15.91 0.32 -26.27
N GLU A 357 14.77 0.47 -25.59
CA GLU A 357 14.65 0.96 -24.21
C GLU A 357 15.04 -0.12 -23.17
N ARG A 358 15.35 -1.33 -23.62
CA ARG A 358 15.78 -2.49 -22.79
C ARG A 358 14.80 -2.80 -21.67
N LEU A 359 13.49 -2.62 -21.88
CA LEU A 359 12.48 -2.96 -20.89
C LEU A 359 12.52 -4.47 -20.58
N ARG A 360 12.36 -4.77 -19.30
CA ARG A 360 12.34 -6.15 -18.79
C ARG A 360 11.10 -6.39 -17.94
N PRO A 361 10.64 -7.66 -17.80
CA PRO A 361 9.57 -7.99 -16.88
C PRO A 361 9.87 -7.53 -15.43
N PRO A 362 8.84 -7.24 -14.62
CA PRO A 362 7.41 -7.35 -14.94
C PRO A 362 6.90 -6.14 -15.74
N ALA A 363 5.97 -6.38 -16.66
CA ALA A 363 5.34 -5.31 -17.44
C ALA A 363 3.90 -5.68 -17.84
N VAL A 364 3.09 -4.65 -18.05
CA VAL A 364 1.72 -4.70 -18.57
C VAL A 364 1.70 -4.07 -19.95
N ILE A 365 1.02 -4.71 -20.91
CA ILE A 365 0.84 -4.20 -22.26
C ILE A 365 -0.60 -3.75 -22.41
N VAL A 366 -0.83 -2.53 -22.91
CA VAL A 366 -2.15 -1.96 -23.19
C VAL A 366 -2.20 -1.62 -24.67
N ILE A 367 -3.25 -2.07 -25.38
CA ILE A 367 -3.41 -1.93 -26.83
C ILE A 367 -4.80 -1.35 -27.12
N GLY A 368 -4.87 -0.26 -27.85
CA GLY A 368 -6.11 0.38 -28.25
C GLY A 368 -6.00 1.91 -28.29
N GLU A 369 -7.01 2.56 -28.89
CA GLU A 369 -7.03 4.01 -29.09
C GLU A 369 -6.96 4.84 -27.78
N VAL A 370 -7.36 4.23 -26.64
CA VAL A 370 -7.25 4.85 -25.32
C VAL A 370 -5.82 5.23 -24.93
N VAL A 371 -4.82 4.59 -25.53
CA VAL A 371 -3.40 4.89 -25.26
C VAL A 371 -3.06 6.32 -25.67
N ARG A 372 -3.71 6.89 -26.70
CA ARG A 372 -3.49 8.27 -27.14
C ARG A 372 -3.91 9.30 -26.09
N LEU A 373 -4.82 8.95 -25.20
CA LEU A 373 -5.27 9.84 -24.12
C LEU A 373 -4.18 10.10 -23.07
N ARG A 374 -3.12 9.30 -23.08
CA ARG A 374 -1.98 9.48 -22.18
C ARG A 374 -1.37 10.88 -22.28
N ASP A 375 -1.27 11.45 -23.48
CA ASP A 375 -0.63 12.76 -23.70
C ASP A 375 -1.34 13.87 -22.90
N GLU A 376 -2.64 13.73 -22.67
CA GLU A 376 -3.46 14.66 -21.91
C GLU A 376 -3.59 14.29 -20.43
N LEU A 377 -3.51 12.98 -20.10
CA LEU A 377 -3.87 12.46 -18.80
C LEU A 377 -2.66 11.96 -17.97
N GLU A 378 -1.44 12.05 -18.49
CA GLU A 378 -0.26 11.62 -17.73
C GLU A 378 -0.06 12.49 -16.48
N TRP A 379 -0.04 11.86 -15.31
CA TRP A 379 0.05 12.53 -14.02
C TRP A 379 1.15 11.99 -13.11
N PHE A 380 1.43 10.67 -13.18
CA PHE A 380 2.37 10.02 -12.30
C PHE A 380 3.82 10.31 -12.70
N GLY A 381 4.66 10.71 -11.75
CA GLY A 381 6.07 11.06 -11.98
C GLY A 381 6.28 12.48 -12.55
N LYS A 382 5.23 13.23 -12.85
CA LYS A 382 5.33 14.66 -13.17
C LYS A 382 5.18 15.49 -11.90
N SER A 383 6.18 16.31 -11.59
CA SER A 383 6.01 17.37 -10.60
C SER A 383 4.93 18.33 -11.10
N PHE A 384 3.80 18.43 -10.44
CA PHE A 384 2.83 19.51 -10.64
C PHE A 384 3.49 20.81 -10.14
N GLY A 385 4.20 21.52 -11.04
CA GLY A 385 4.94 22.71 -10.67
C GLY A 385 5.65 23.38 -11.83
N GLN A 386 4.99 23.48 -12.99
CA GLN A 386 5.19 24.56 -13.97
C GLN A 386 3.84 24.83 -14.63
N GLU A 387 3.12 25.83 -14.06
CA GLU A 387 1.99 26.46 -14.72
C GLU A 387 2.46 26.95 -16.10
N LYS A 388 1.93 26.31 -17.16
CA LYS A 388 1.84 27.01 -18.44
C LYS A 388 0.92 28.20 -18.19
N GLN A 389 1.50 29.39 -18.13
CA GLN A 389 0.76 30.62 -18.29
C GLN A 389 -0.05 30.50 -19.59
N LEU A 390 -1.36 30.30 -19.44
CA LEU A 390 -2.31 30.55 -20.50
C LEU A 390 -2.23 32.07 -20.79
N GLU A 391 -1.54 32.44 -21.89
CA GLU A 391 -1.71 33.76 -22.49
C GLU A 391 -3.18 33.88 -22.91
N VAL A 392 -3.95 34.59 -22.09
CA VAL A 392 -5.26 35.08 -22.46
C VAL A 392 -4.98 36.23 -23.45
N ALA A 393 -5.09 35.93 -24.75
CA ALA A 393 -5.13 36.96 -25.78
C ALA A 393 -6.36 37.84 -25.53
N ALA A 394 -6.11 39.12 -25.37
CA ALA A 394 -7.10 40.19 -25.20
C ALA A 394 -7.93 40.40 -26.50
#